data_833c79c26236db802c6f7dd9d8bad662
#
_entry.id   833c79c26236db802c6f7dd9d8bad662
#
_cell.length_a   1.000
_cell.length_b   1.000
_cell.length_c   1.000
_cell.angle_alpha   90.00
_cell.angle_beta   90.00
_cell.angle_gamma   90.00
#
_symmetry.space_group_name_H-M   'P 1'
#
loop_
_entity.id
_entity.type
_entity.pdbx_description
1 polymer ?
#
loop_
_entity_poly.entity_id
_entity_poly.type
_entity_poly.pdbx_seq_one_letter_code
_entity_poly.pdbx_strand_id
1 'polypeptide(L)'
;MSYQEAKEKYASLGIDTDAALQKLQDVPLSLHCWQGDDVRGFDTDPDAPLTGGIQTTGNYPGRAGNPQELMSDIEEVLRLSPGKKKLNLHANYAIFEKGKWVDRDQLEPKHFAPWVDFCKKNHLGADFNPTFFSHPKCDPLTLSSPNEETRSFWIRHGKACVRISQYLAESLDCVCTMNIWTGDGFKDIPADRLGPRMRYKESIDEILSEPYDFHKVKPCVESKVFGIGVESYTAGSAEFALSYAAMNPGKCIPLMDNGHYHPTEVVSDKIPALLTFFPEIALHITRPVRWDSDHVVLFDDETKEICKEIVRCGGLEGRVFMALDYFDASINRVAAWVTGFRNVQKSLLYALLSPDLTADQNDGNFTALLVKQEEYKTLPFGEVWAQYCRQCGVPEDGTWLAEIQRYEQEVLSKRG
;
A
#
# COMPACT_ATOMS: atom_id res chain seq x y z
N MET A 1 -13.49 -31.82 2.89
CA MET A 1 -12.53 -32.02 4.01
C MET A 1 -12.90 -31.01 5.07
N SER A 2 -12.81 -31.35 6.34
CA SER A 2 -13.05 -30.42 7.44
C SER A 2 -11.79 -29.68 7.83
N TYR A 3 -11.92 -28.57 8.57
CA TYR A 3 -10.75 -27.85 9.15
C TYR A 3 -9.92 -28.79 10.04
N GLN A 4 -10.57 -29.68 10.81
CA GLN A 4 -9.87 -30.62 11.69
C GLN A 4 -8.98 -31.59 10.89
N GLU A 5 -9.47 -32.12 9.78
CA GLU A 5 -8.67 -33.01 8.90
C GLU A 5 -7.52 -32.24 8.23
N ALA A 6 -7.74 -30.96 7.86
CA ALA A 6 -6.68 -30.10 7.36
C ALA A 6 -5.61 -29.84 8.42
N LYS A 7 -6.02 -29.49 9.65
CA LYS A 7 -5.14 -29.26 10.79
C LYS A 7 -4.23 -30.47 11.07
N GLU A 8 -4.78 -31.68 11.04
CA GLU A 8 -4.01 -32.94 11.25
C GLU A 8 -2.94 -33.14 10.15
N LYS A 9 -3.27 -32.82 8.88
CA LYS A 9 -2.29 -32.86 7.77
C LYS A 9 -1.15 -31.88 7.96
N TYR A 10 -1.46 -30.61 8.31
CA TYR A 10 -0.43 -29.62 8.60
C TYR A 10 0.41 -29.98 9.81
N ALA A 11 -0.22 -30.50 10.88
CA ALA A 11 0.49 -30.94 12.08
C ALA A 11 1.47 -32.08 11.82
N SER A 12 1.18 -32.99 10.86
CA SER A 12 2.12 -34.04 10.45
C SER A 12 3.42 -33.52 9.83
N LEU A 13 3.44 -32.24 9.41
CA LEU A 13 4.60 -31.51 8.89
C LEU A 13 5.18 -30.51 9.92
N GLY A 14 4.71 -30.58 11.17
CA GLY A 14 5.15 -29.68 12.23
C GLY A 14 4.54 -28.28 12.18
N ILE A 15 3.47 -28.07 11.41
CA ILE A 15 2.82 -26.77 11.24
C ILE A 15 1.58 -26.67 12.14
N ASP A 16 1.55 -25.67 13.01
CA ASP A 16 0.39 -25.34 13.85
C ASP A 16 -0.52 -24.32 13.14
N THR A 17 -1.65 -24.80 12.63
CA THR A 17 -2.61 -23.95 11.92
C THR A 17 -3.31 -22.96 12.84
N ASP A 18 -3.56 -23.28 14.10
CA ASP A 18 -4.21 -22.35 15.05
C ASP A 18 -3.27 -21.18 15.37
N ALA A 19 -1.98 -21.47 15.60
CA ALA A 19 -0.96 -20.44 15.80
C ALA A 19 -0.81 -19.54 14.56
N ALA A 20 -0.86 -20.12 13.35
CA ALA A 20 -0.82 -19.36 12.10
C ALA A 20 -2.03 -18.42 11.96
N LEU A 21 -3.24 -18.91 12.26
CA LEU A 21 -4.46 -18.11 12.23
C LEU A 21 -4.43 -16.97 13.26
N GLN A 22 -3.99 -17.27 14.48
CA GLN A 22 -3.85 -16.25 15.54
C GLN A 22 -2.85 -15.17 15.12
N LYS A 23 -1.68 -15.56 14.59
CA LYS A 23 -0.67 -14.61 14.15
C LYS A 23 -1.19 -13.71 13.02
N LEU A 24 -1.88 -14.28 12.04
CA LEU A 24 -2.45 -13.52 10.93
C LEU A 24 -3.50 -12.49 11.38
N GLN A 25 -4.26 -12.81 12.42
CA GLN A 25 -5.31 -11.92 12.94
C GLN A 25 -4.75 -10.58 13.45
N ASP A 26 -3.51 -10.59 13.95
CA ASP A 26 -2.84 -9.41 14.50
C ASP A 26 -2.04 -8.61 13.47
N VAL A 27 -1.88 -9.13 12.23
CA VAL A 27 -1.12 -8.47 11.16
C VAL A 27 -1.94 -7.36 10.52
N PRO A 28 -1.55 -6.08 10.67
CA PRO A 28 -2.25 -4.99 9.99
C PRO A 28 -1.88 -4.95 8.50
N LEU A 29 -2.91 -4.87 7.65
CA LEU A 29 -2.75 -4.57 6.23
C LEU A 29 -3.45 -3.26 5.91
N SER A 30 -2.75 -2.32 5.28
CA SER A 30 -3.28 -1.00 4.96
C SER A 30 -4.08 -1.03 3.67
N LEU A 31 -5.35 -0.63 3.77
CA LEU A 31 -6.30 -0.52 2.66
C LEU A 31 -6.20 0.89 2.06
N HIS A 32 -5.83 1.00 0.82
CA HIS A 32 -5.72 2.26 0.10
C HIS A 32 -7.09 2.83 -0.26
N CYS A 33 -7.36 4.11 0.04
CA CYS A 33 -8.67 4.71 -0.20
C CYS A 33 -8.94 5.04 -1.68
N TRP A 34 -7.91 5.18 -2.49
CA TRP A 34 -7.99 5.69 -3.86
C TRP A 34 -8.51 4.71 -4.93
N GLN A 35 -8.75 3.46 -4.59
CA GLN A 35 -9.46 2.52 -5.46
C GLN A 35 -10.93 2.90 -5.65
N GLY A 36 -11.57 3.58 -4.68
CA GLY A 36 -13.00 3.86 -4.71
C GLY A 36 -13.41 5.05 -5.57
N ASP A 37 -12.48 5.98 -5.78
CA ASP A 37 -12.72 7.25 -6.49
C ASP A 37 -11.77 7.52 -7.65
N ASP A 38 -11.01 6.51 -8.10
CA ASP A 38 -10.06 6.60 -9.20
C ASP A 38 -8.94 7.63 -8.93
N VAL A 39 -8.39 7.65 -7.70
CA VAL A 39 -7.28 8.51 -7.27
C VAL A 39 -7.61 10.02 -7.33
N ARG A 40 -8.87 10.39 -7.45
CA ARG A 40 -9.29 11.78 -7.66
C ARG A 40 -9.15 12.66 -6.42
N GLY A 41 -9.53 12.12 -5.26
CA GLY A 41 -9.62 12.92 -4.04
C GLY A 41 -10.75 13.95 -4.09
N PHE A 42 -10.71 14.90 -3.15
CA PHE A 42 -11.81 15.85 -2.94
C PHE A 42 -11.33 17.30 -2.80
N ASP A 43 -10.06 17.59 -3.08
CA ASP A 43 -9.46 18.92 -2.92
C ASP A 43 -9.39 19.74 -4.21
N THR A 44 -9.64 19.12 -5.36
CA THR A 44 -9.58 19.75 -6.68
C THR A 44 -10.85 19.48 -7.50
N ASP A 45 -10.91 20.06 -8.70
CA ASP A 45 -11.99 19.78 -9.65
C ASP A 45 -12.02 18.27 -9.98
N PRO A 46 -13.16 17.58 -9.76
CA PRO A 46 -13.28 16.15 -10.01
C PRO A 46 -13.07 15.76 -11.49
N ASP A 47 -13.19 16.69 -12.40
CA ASP A 47 -12.99 16.48 -13.84
C ASP A 47 -11.57 16.84 -14.30
N ALA A 48 -10.72 17.37 -13.41
CA ALA A 48 -9.33 17.67 -13.73
C ALA A 48 -8.56 16.39 -14.14
N PRO A 49 -7.64 16.46 -15.11
CA PRO A 49 -6.82 15.31 -15.50
C PRO A 49 -5.87 14.92 -14.37
N LEU A 50 -5.67 13.61 -14.21
CA LEU A 50 -4.60 13.10 -13.35
C LEU A 50 -3.23 13.41 -13.98
N THR A 51 -2.22 13.65 -13.14
CA THR A 51 -0.84 13.96 -13.56
C THR A 51 0.16 13.10 -12.79
N GLY A 52 1.46 13.28 -13.04
CA GLY A 52 2.52 12.53 -12.36
C GLY A 52 2.63 11.07 -12.80
N GLY A 53 2.14 10.74 -14.00
CA GLY A 53 2.15 9.38 -14.54
C GLY A 53 1.03 8.49 -14.02
N ILE A 54 0.14 9.03 -13.19
CA ILE A 54 -1.03 8.30 -12.68
C ILE A 54 -2.16 8.39 -13.70
N GLN A 55 -2.70 7.23 -14.07
CA GLN A 55 -3.85 7.14 -14.95
C GLN A 55 -4.71 5.93 -14.58
N THR A 56 -5.97 6.18 -14.24
CA THR A 56 -6.95 5.13 -14.04
C THR A 56 -7.58 4.76 -15.38
N THR A 57 -7.65 3.45 -15.67
CA THR A 57 -8.24 2.94 -16.90
C THR A 57 -9.56 2.24 -16.63
N GLY A 58 -10.58 2.59 -17.41
CA GLY A 58 -11.92 2.06 -17.29
C GLY A 58 -12.96 3.13 -16.98
N ASN A 59 -14.21 2.74 -17.07
CA ASN A 59 -15.37 3.60 -16.83
C ASN A 59 -16.52 2.84 -16.16
N TYR A 60 -16.20 1.88 -15.31
CA TYR A 60 -17.21 1.15 -14.55
C TYR A 60 -18.02 2.13 -13.69
N PRO A 61 -19.37 2.04 -13.68
CA PRO A 61 -20.22 3.00 -12.96
C PRO A 61 -20.05 2.91 -11.44
N GLY A 62 -20.52 3.92 -10.72
CA GLY A 62 -20.59 3.90 -9.25
C GLY A 62 -19.32 4.38 -8.52
N ARG A 63 -18.45 5.15 -9.20
CA ARG A 63 -17.32 5.83 -8.56
C ARG A 63 -17.80 6.70 -7.40
N ALA A 64 -17.09 6.71 -6.29
CA ALA A 64 -17.35 7.64 -5.19
C ALA A 64 -17.04 9.08 -5.60
N GLY A 65 -18.00 9.97 -5.47
CA GLY A 65 -17.88 11.39 -5.84
C GLY A 65 -17.69 12.33 -4.65
N ASN A 66 -17.73 11.80 -3.42
CA ASN A 66 -17.59 12.57 -2.19
C ASN A 66 -17.11 11.68 -1.02
N PRO A 67 -16.62 12.28 0.09
CA PRO A 67 -16.12 11.51 1.23
C PRO A 67 -17.12 10.53 1.83
N GLN A 68 -18.38 10.85 1.87
CA GLN A 68 -19.42 10.01 2.47
C GLN A 68 -19.68 8.74 1.64
N GLU A 69 -19.68 8.88 0.33
CA GLU A 69 -19.80 7.74 -0.59
C GLU A 69 -18.56 6.83 -0.48
N LEU A 70 -17.36 7.43 -0.42
CA LEU A 70 -16.13 6.68 -0.27
C LEU A 70 -16.07 5.93 1.08
N MET A 71 -16.48 6.58 2.17
CA MET A 71 -16.57 5.93 3.48
C MET A 71 -17.56 4.76 3.48
N SER A 72 -18.70 4.91 2.79
CA SER A 72 -19.69 3.82 2.67
C SER A 72 -19.13 2.63 1.88
N ASP A 73 -18.38 2.88 0.81
CA ASP A 73 -17.73 1.83 0.02
C ASP A 73 -16.66 1.11 0.84
N ILE A 74 -15.87 1.86 1.61
CA ILE A 74 -14.87 1.29 2.51
C ILE A 74 -15.55 0.42 3.58
N GLU A 75 -16.65 0.84 4.18
CA GLU A 75 -17.39 0.03 5.17
C GLU A 75 -17.85 -1.31 4.55
N GLU A 76 -18.27 -1.33 3.29
CA GLU A 76 -18.63 -2.58 2.60
C GLU A 76 -17.39 -3.48 2.41
N VAL A 77 -16.24 -2.92 2.03
CA VAL A 77 -14.97 -3.67 1.95
C VAL A 77 -14.57 -4.26 3.30
N LEU A 78 -14.70 -3.46 4.38
CA LEU A 78 -14.36 -3.92 5.74
C LEU A 78 -15.23 -5.11 6.17
N ARG A 79 -16.52 -5.08 5.83
CA ARG A 79 -17.48 -6.14 6.14
C ARG A 79 -17.18 -7.46 5.41
N LEU A 80 -16.52 -7.39 4.24
CA LEU A 80 -16.26 -8.55 3.37
C LEU A 80 -14.81 -9.05 3.43
N SER A 81 -13.94 -8.38 4.17
CA SER A 81 -12.51 -8.68 4.21
C SER A 81 -12.07 -9.08 5.62
N PRO A 82 -11.31 -10.19 5.80
CA PRO A 82 -10.86 -10.62 7.12
C PRO A 82 -9.64 -9.82 7.63
N GLY A 83 -9.33 -9.97 8.92
CA GLY A 83 -8.09 -9.50 9.53
C GLY A 83 -8.06 -8.02 9.92
N LYS A 84 -6.95 -7.64 10.57
CA LYS A 84 -6.70 -6.28 11.06
C LYS A 84 -6.37 -5.34 9.90
N LYS A 85 -6.90 -4.13 9.97
CA LYS A 85 -6.78 -3.19 8.85
C LYS A 85 -6.30 -1.82 9.31
N LYS A 86 -5.66 -1.11 8.39
CA LYS A 86 -5.42 0.33 8.44
C LYS A 86 -6.06 0.97 7.20
N LEU A 87 -6.29 2.26 7.23
CA LEU A 87 -6.72 3.02 6.07
C LEU A 87 -5.54 3.87 5.57
N ASN A 88 -5.16 3.68 4.30
CA ASN A 88 -4.14 4.50 3.67
C ASN A 88 -4.80 5.68 2.95
N LEU A 89 -4.49 6.89 3.39
CA LEU A 89 -5.06 8.14 2.89
C LEU A 89 -4.04 8.91 2.05
N HIS A 90 -4.52 9.71 1.13
CA HIS A 90 -3.76 10.74 0.43
C HIS A 90 -4.13 12.14 0.91
N ALA A 91 -3.24 13.11 0.73
CA ALA A 91 -3.49 14.50 1.14
C ALA A 91 -4.67 15.14 0.39
N ASN A 92 -4.94 14.72 -0.87
CA ASN A 92 -6.08 15.17 -1.65
C ASN A 92 -7.45 14.66 -1.14
N TYR A 93 -7.47 13.83 -0.10
CA TYR A 93 -8.70 13.41 0.61
C TYR A 93 -9.05 14.31 1.80
N ALA A 94 -8.43 15.49 1.90
CA ALA A 94 -8.79 16.49 2.88
C ALA A 94 -10.28 16.87 2.79
N ILE A 95 -10.95 16.99 3.94
CA ILE A 95 -12.36 17.35 4.03
C ILE A 95 -12.49 18.76 4.57
N PHE A 96 -13.15 19.62 3.82
CA PHE A 96 -13.31 21.03 4.15
C PHE A 96 -14.73 21.35 4.59
N GLU A 97 -14.87 22.21 5.57
CA GLU A 97 -16.14 22.88 5.84
C GLU A 97 -16.54 23.78 4.65
N LYS A 98 -17.82 23.89 4.40
CA LYS A 98 -18.32 24.69 3.27
C LYS A 98 -17.73 26.11 3.27
N GLY A 99 -17.07 26.47 2.17
CA GLY A 99 -16.45 27.77 1.96
C GLY A 99 -15.11 27.99 2.69
N LYS A 100 -14.52 26.96 3.29
CA LYS A 100 -13.23 27.02 3.98
C LYS A 100 -12.13 26.22 3.29
N TRP A 101 -12.23 26.05 1.98
CA TRP A 101 -11.17 25.41 1.20
C TRP A 101 -9.83 26.15 1.36
N VAL A 102 -8.76 25.38 1.45
CA VAL A 102 -7.37 25.87 1.45
C VAL A 102 -6.55 25.05 0.47
N ASP A 103 -5.47 25.64 -0.05
CA ASP A 103 -4.55 24.93 -0.93
C ASP A 103 -3.69 23.91 -0.15
N ARG A 104 -3.06 22.97 -0.84
CA ARG A 104 -2.33 21.83 -0.25
C ARG A 104 -1.22 22.26 0.71
N ASP A 105 -0.55 23.37 0.47
CA ASP A 105 0.50 23.88 1.37
C ASP A 105 -0.04 24.52 2.67
N GLN A 106 -1.35 24.65 2.80
CA GLN A 106 -2.05 25.16 3.97
C GLN A 106 -2.91 24.10 4.68
N LEU A 107 -2.74 22.83 4.32
CA LEU A 107 -3.45 21.74 4.99
C LEU A 107 -3.08 21.65 6.47
N GLU A 108 -4.06 21.30 7.28
CA GLU A 108 -3.92 21.13 8.73
C GLU A 108 -4.56 19.82 9.17
N PRO A 109 -4.16 19.27 10.34
CA PRO A 109 -4.75 18.04 10.92
C PRO A 109 -6.29 18.04 10.98
N LYS A 110 -6.90 19.19 11.24
CA LYS A 110 -8.38 19.31 11.31
C LYS A 110 -9.10 18.87 10.03
N HIS A 111 -8.46 18.98 8.87
CA HIS A 111 -9.05 18.55 7.59
C HIS A 111 -9.13 17.03 7.45
N PHE A 112 -8.48 16.30 8.35
CA PHE A 112 -8.51 14.83 8.43
C PHE A 112 -9.23 14.30 9.69
N ALA A 113 -9.79 15.19 10.53
CA ALA A 113 -10.56 14.78 11.71
C ALA A 113 -11.76 13.87 11.36
N PRO A 114 -12.53 14.09 10.28
CA PRO A 114 -13.59 13.16 9.90
C PRO A 114 -13.09 11.75 9.56
N TRP A 115 -11.88 11.63 8.99
CA TRP A 115 -11.24 10.34 8.74
C TRP A 115 -10.79 9.65 10.04
N VAL A 116 -10.31 10.43 11.01
CA VAL A 116 -9.99 9.91 12.35
C VAL A 116 -11.24 9.36 13.04
N ASP A 117 -12.36 10.07 12.96
CA ASP A 117 -13.63 9.61 13.52
C ASP A 117 -14.12 8.33 12.82
N PHE A 118 -14.00 8.26 11.48
CA PHE A 118 -14.29 7.07 10.70
C PHE A 118 -13.40 5.88 11.12
N CYS A 119 -12.10 6.10 11.24
CA CYS A 119 -11.15 5.07 11.64
C CYS A 119 -11.45 4.57 13.06
N LYS A 120 -11.74 5.45 14.02
CA LYS A 120 -12.13 5.07 15.40
C LYS A 120 -13.40 4.22 15.42
N LYS A 121 -14.43 4.63 14.67
CA LYS A 121 -15.70 3.90 14.54
C LYS A 121 -15.47 2.47 14.03
N ASN A 122 -14.55 2.31 13.08
CA ASN A 122 -14.28 1.04 12.39
C ASN A 122 -13.03 0.30 12.92
N HIS A 123 -12.45 0.73 14.02
CA HIS A 123 -11.26 0.13 14.65
C HIS A 123 -10.05 0.03 13.70
N LEU A 124 -9.81 1.06 12.90
CA LEU A 124 -8.72 1.15 11.94
C LEU A 124 -7.56 1.99 12.49
N GLY A 125 -6.32 1.63 12.14
CA GLY A 125 -5.21 2.57 12.10
C GLY A 125 -5.22 3.39 10.81
N ALA A 126 -4.21 4.26 10.61
CA ALA A 126 -4.06 5.02 9.37
C ALA A 126 -2.60 5.08 8.91
N ASP A 127 -2.44 5.21 7.58
CA ASP A 127 -1.23 5.60 6.86
C ASP A 127 -1.52 6.79 5.97
N PHE A 128 -0.49 7.47 5.48
CA PHE A 128 -0.66 8.74 4.77
C PHE A 128 0.30 8.92 3.58
N ASN A 129 -0.19 9.56 2.52
CA ASN A 129 0.59 9.91 1.33
C ASN A 129 0.45 11.41 1.03
N PRO A 130 1.53 12.16 0.90
CA PRO A 130 1.51 13.60 0.62
C PRO A 130 0.89 14.04 -0.70
N THR A 131 0.76 13.19 -1.71
CA THR A 131 0.15 13.54 -3.01
C THR A 131 0.88 14.64 -3.77
N PHE A 132 2.12 14.37 -4.19
CA PHE A 132 2.91 15.32 -5.00
C PHE A 132 2.59 15.19 -6.50
N PHE A 133 1.29 15.22 -6.86
CA PHE A 133 0.78 15.11 -8.22
C PHE A 133 -0.65 15.66 -8.33
N SER A 134 -1.19 15.73 -9.56
CA SER A 134 -2.57 16.15 -9.84
C SER A 134 -2.96 17.48 -9.20
N HIS A 135 -2.15 18.51 -9.51
CA HIS A 135 -2.34 19.87 -9.00
C HIS A 135 -1.80 20.88 -10.01
N PRO A 136 -2.38 22.09 -10.15
CA PRO A 136 -1.90 23.11 -11.10
C PRO A 136 -0.42 23.49 -10.95
N LYS A 137 0.17 23.30 -9.76
CA LYS A 137 1.60 23.56 -9.51
C LYS A 137 2.51 22.35 -9.83
N CYS A 138 2.01 21.31 -10.48
CA CYS A 138 2.80 20.16 -10.97
C CYS A 138 3.21 20.36 -12.43
N ASP A 139 3.83 21.48 -12.80
CA ASP A 139 4.21 21.75 -14.20
C ASP A 139 5.72 21.95 -14.34
N PRO A 140 6.43 21.00 -14.92
CA PRO A 140 6.16 19.56 -14.94
C PRO A 140 6.65 18.82 -13.70
N LEU A 141 7.36 19.53 -12.78
CA LEU A 141 8.06 18.96 -11.62
C LEU A 141 7.52 19.56 -10.32
N THR A 142 7.64 18.80 -9.23
CA THR A 142 7.25 19.19 -7.88
C THR A 142 8.47 19.46 -6.98
N LEU A 143 8.87 18.51 -6.19
CA LEU A 143 9.99 18.60 -5.24
C LEU A 143 11.36 18.74 -5.91
N SER A 144 11.48 18.33 -7.17
CA SER A 144 12.70 18.46 -7.97
C SER A 144 12.70 19.68 -8.90
N SER A 145 11.66 20.50 -8.85
CA SER A 145 11.49 21.67 -9.72
C SER A 145 12.67 22.65 -9.61
N PRO A 146 13.18 23.18 -10.73
CA PRO A 146 14.15 24.30 -10.71
C PRO A 146 13.50 25.61 -10.29
N ASN A 147 12.17 25.73 -10.37
CA ASN A 147 11.43 26.90 -9.90
C ASN A 147 11.33 26.85 -8.37
N GLU A 148 11.93 27.83 -7.71
CA GLU A 148 12.00 27.91 -6.26
C GLU A 148 10.61 28.11 -5.62
N GLU A 149 9.73 28.89 -6.25
CA GLU A 149 8.37 29.10 -5.74
C GLU A 149 7.56 27.81 -5.75
N THR A 150 7.61 27.06 -6.86
CA THR A 150 6.97 25.73 -6.99
C THR A 150 7.54 24.77 -5.95
N ARG A 151 8.86 24.68 -5.84
CA ARG A 151 9.50 23.77 -4.88
C ARG A 151 9.16 24.13 -3.43
N SER A 152 9.17 25.43 -3.09
CA SER A 152 8.81 25.90 -1.75
C SER A 152 7.36 25.62 -1.39
N PHE A 153 6.43 25.71 -2.34
CA PHE A 153 5.03 25.28 -2.14
C PHE A 153 4.96 23.79 -1.74
N TRP A 154 5.62 22.92 -2.50
CA TRP A 154 5.59 21.48 -2.24
C TRP A 154 6.33 21.10 -0.96
N ILE A 155 7.38 21.80 -0.58
CA ILE A 155 8.06 21.62 0.72
C ILE A 155 7.11 21.97 1.87
N ARG A 156 6.41 23.11 1.80
CA ARG A 156 5.42 23.49 2.83
C ARG A 156 4.29 22.45 2.91
N HIS A 157 3.83 21.96 1.76
CA HIS A 157 2.86 20.86 1.70
C HIS A 157 3.41 19.60 2.39
N GLY A 158 4.62 19.18 2.08
CA GLY A 158 5.25 18.02 2.72
C GLY A 158 5.35 18.16 4.25
N LYS A 159 5.74 19.36 4.74
CA LYS A 159 5.76 19.66 6.18
C LYS A 159 4.36 19.57 6.81
N ALA A 160 3.33 20.06 6.12
CA ALA A 160 1.95 19.90 6.58
C ALA A 160 1.57 18.42 6.68
N CYS A 161 2.00 17.59 5.72
CA CYS A 161 1.75 16.14 5.73
C CYS A 161 2.47 15.42 6.88
N VAL A 162 3.67 15.85 7.28
CA VAL A 162 4.33 15.35 8.50
C VAL A 162 3.46 15.59 9.73
N ARG A 163 2.94 16.82 9.91
CA ARG A 163 2.04 17.15 11.03
C ARG A 163 0.74 16.35 11.00
N ILE A 164 0.17 16.13 9.81
CA ILE A 164 -1.04 15.34 9.64
C ILE A 164 -0.77 13.88 10.01
N SER A 165 0.36 13.30 9.56
CA SER A 165 0.74 11.93 9.90
C SER A 165 0.95 11.73 11.41
N GLN A 166 1.57 12.72 12.08
CA GLN A 166 1.71 12.72 13.54
C GLN A 166 0.33 12.75 14.22
N TYR A 167 -0.57 13.61 13.76
CA TYR A 167 -1.94 13.68 14.28
C TYR A 167 -2.71 12.38 14.11
N LEU A 168 -2.61 11.72 12.95
CA LEU A 168 -3.24 10.43 12.68
C LEU A 168 -2.69 9.35 13.62
N ALA A 169 -1.37 9.25 13.74
CA ALA A 169 -0.70 8.28 14.59
C ALA A 169 -1.10 8.43 16.08
N GLU A 170 -1.11 9.66 16.58
CA GLU A 170 -1.49 9.95 17.95
C GLU A 170 -2.99 9.72 18.22
N SER A 171 -3.85 10.17 17.30
CA SER A 171 -5.30 10.06 17.44
C SER A 171 -5.82 8.63 17.41
N LEU A 172 -5.11 7.73 16.67
CA LEU A 172 -5.50 6.34 16.45
C LEU A 172 -4.63 5.34 17.24
N ASP A 173 -3.65 5.84 17.99
CA ASP A 173 -2.66 5.04 18.72
C ASP A 173 -2.05 3.94 17.86
N CYS A 174 -1.52 4.33 16.71
CA CYS A 174 -0.90 3.42 15.73
C CYS A 174 0.39 4.01 15.17
N VAL A 175 1.22 3.18 14.56
CA VAL A 175 2.29 3.65 13.68
C VAL A 175 1.67 4.09 12.36
N CYS A 176 2.02 5.29 11.87
CA CYS A 176 1.60 5.83 10.58
C CYS A 176 2.81 5.86 9.64
N THR A 177 2.78 5.13 8.54
CA THR A 177 3.73 5.35 7.44
C THR A 177 3.32 6.60 6.68
N MET A 178 4.31 7.44 6.32
CA MET A 178 4.09 8.62 5.48
C MET A 178 4.93 8.48 4.21
N ASN A 179 4.29 8.17 3.09
CA ASN A 179 4.97 7.81 1.86
C ASN A 179 5.32 9.04 1.01
N ILE A 180 6.61 9.38 0.92
CA ILE A 180 7.13 10.41 0.01
C ILE A 180 7.40 9.77 -1.35
N TRP A 181 6.46 9.96 -2.26
CA TRP A 181 6.54 9.58 -3.66
C TRP A 181 6.27 10.78 -4.56
N THR A 182 6.98 10.86 -5.68
CA THR A 182 6.73 11.86 -6.72
C THR A 182 6.89 11.25 -8.11
N GLY A 183 6.02 11.68 -9.04
CA GLY A 183 6.15 11.37 -10.46
C GLY A 183 7.16 12.28 -11.20
N ASP A 184 7.98 13.04 -10.48
CA ASP A 184 8.96 13.96 -11.07
C ASP A 184 9.94 13.21 -11.98
N GLY A 185 9.96 13.59 -13.25
CA GLY A 185 10.81 12.94 -14.24
C GLY A 185 10.64 13.58 -15.63
N PHE A 186 11.23 12.94 -16.62
CA PHE A 186 11.21 13.40 -18.00
C PHE A 186 10.82 12.25 -18.94
N LYS A 187 10.04 12.54 -19.97
CA LYS A 187 9.67 11.58 -20.98
C LYS A 187 10.83 11.22 -21.90
N ASP A 188 11.65 12.21 -22.23
CA ASP A 188 12.80 12.08 -23.11
C ASP A 188 14.10 12.50 -22.42
N ILE A 189 15.25 12.26 -23.05
CA ILE A 189 16.57 12.38 -22.45
C ILE A 189 16.81 13.81 -21.90
N PRO A 190 16.94 14.00 -20.58
CA PRO A 190 17.25 15.31 -20.03
C PRO A 190 18.73 15.63 -20.17
N ALA A 191 19.06 16.90 -20.34
CA ALA A 191 20.45 17.38 -20.36
C ALA A 191 21.12 17.28 -19.01
N ASP A 192 20.36 17.44 -17.92
CA ASP A 192 20.82 17.36 -16.53
C ASP A 192 19.99 16.34 -15.76
N ARG A 193 20.64 15.29 -15.26
CA ARG A 193 20.03 14.26 -14.39
C ARG A 193 20.41 14.41 -12.92
N LEU A 194 21.46 15.17 -12.62
CA LEU A 194 21.94 15.38 -11.26
C LEU A 194 21.14 16.50 -10.55
N GLY A 195 20.94 17.62 -11.21
CA GLY A 195 20.28 18.79 -10.61
C GLY A 195 18.89 18.50 -10.04
N PRO A 196 17.97 17.84 -10.78
CA PRO A 196 16.67 17.42 -10.23
C PRO A 196 16.79 16.54 -8.99
N ARG A 197 17.73 15.58 -8.96
CA ARG A 197 17.96 14.70 -7.81
C ARG A 197 18.51 15.45 -6.61
N MET A 198 19.42 16.41 -6.81
CA MET A 198 19.93 17.27 -5.75
C MET A 198 18.80 18.10 -5.12
N ARG A 199 17.99 18.74 -5.94
CA ARG A 199 16.81 19.49 -5.46
C ARG A 199 15.79 18.62 -4.75
N TYR A 200 15.54 17.40 -5.26
CA TYR A 200 14.65 16.43 -4.61
C TYR A 200 15.17 16.04 -3.23
N LYS A 201 16.47 15.74 -3.14
CA LYS A 201 17.14 15.44 -1.85
C LYS A 201 16.99 16.62 -0.87
N GLU A 202 17.33 17.83 -1.29
CA GLU A 202 17.22 19.04 -0.47
C GLU A 202 15.77 19.29 0.00
N SER A 203 14.80 19.04 -0.87
CA SER A 203 13.38 19.15 -0.55
C SER A 203 12.93 18.15 0.51
N ILE A 204 13.35 16.89 0.41
CA ILE A 204 13.05 15.88 1.43
C ILE A 204 13.76 16.22 2.75
N ASP A 205 15.03 16.64 2.70
CA ASP A 205 15.77 17.09 3.91
C ASP A 205 15.02 18.18 4.65
N GLU A 206 14.46 19.14 3.91
CA GLU A 206 13.67 20.24 4.48
C GLU A 206 12.30 19.77 4.99
N ILE A 207 11.60 18.88 4.29
CA ILE A 207 10.35 18.29 4.77
C ILE A 207 10.58 17.55 6.09
N LEU A 208 11.60 16.71 6.17
CA LEU A 208 11.92 15.91 7.34
C LEU A 208 12.64 16.71 8.46
N SER A 209 12.83 18.02 8.29
CA SER A 209 13.19 18.95 9.37
C SER A 209 11.99 19.34 10.24
N GLU A 210 10.76 19.11 9.76
CA GLU A 210 9.54 19.28 10.58
C GLU A 210 9.57 18.26 11.73
N PRO A 211 9.28 18.64 12.99
CA PRO A 211 9.32 17.72 14.12
C PRO A 211 8.28 16.61 14.04
N TYR A 212 8.69 15.37 14.31
CA TYR A 212 7.82 14.21 14.45
C TYR A 212 8.47 13.15 15.36
N ASP A 213 7.65 12.27 15.90
CA ASP A 213 8.11 11.10 16.64
C ASP A 213 8.32 9.92 15.67
N PHE A 214 9.58 9.55 15.42
CA PHE A 214 9.93 8.45 14.51
C PHE A 214 9.40 7.08 15.00
N HIS A 215 9.05 6.92 16.28
CA HIS A 215 8.40 5.70 16.74
C HIS A 215 6.92 5.62 16.32
N LYS A 216 6.28 6.76 16.05
CA LYS A 216 4.87 6.86 15.65
C LYS A 216 4.68 7.15 14.17
N VAL A 217 5.53 7.98 13.58
CA VAL A 217 5.49 8.31 12.14
C VAL A 217 6.73 7.75 11.46
N LYS A 218 6.53 6.95 10.44
CA LYS A 218 7.59 6.39 9.60
C LYS A 218 7.55 7.06 8.22
N PRO A 219 8.29 8.17 8.02
CA PRO A 219 8.47 8.68 6.66
C PRO A 219 9.13 7.61 5.80
N CYS A 220 8.56 7.38 4.62
CA CYS A 220 9.07 6.43 3.65
C CYS A 220 9.49 7.19 2.39
N VAL A 221 10.54 6.74 1.73
CA VAL A 221 10.90 7.23 0.40
C VAL A 221 10.68 6.09 -0.58
N GLU A 222 9.74 6.31 -1.48
CA GLU A 222 9.37 5.35 -2.50
C GLU A 222 10.03 5.67 -3.83
N SER A 223 10.53 4.62 -4.50
CA SER A 223 11.08 4.75 -5.84
C SER A 223 9.99 4.73 -6.90
N LYS A 224 10.31 5.29 -8.09
CA LYS A 224 9.56 5.16 -9.33
C LYS A 224 10.49 4.63 -10.41
N VAL A 225 10.04 3.74 -11.29
CA VAL A 225 10.87 3.24 -12.39
C VAL A 225 10.48 3.86 -13.72
N PHE A 226 9.30 3.59 -14.20
CA PHE A 226 8.73 4.16 -15.41
C PHE A 226 7.21 4.00 -15.41
N GLY A 227 6.53 4.83 -16.22
CA GLY A 227 5.09 4.81 -16.33
C GLY A 227 4.61 5.56 -17.56
N ILE A 228 3.46 6.21 -17.47
CA ILE A 228 2.90 7.00 -18.58
C ILE A 228 3.40 8.43 -18.48
N GLY A 229 4.12 8.90 -19.51
CA GLY A 229 4.50 10.31 -19.65
C GLY A 229 5.91 10.62 -19.24
N VAL A 230 6.12 11.19 -18.07
CA VAL A 230 7.38 11.82 -17.64
C VAL A 230 8.37 10.88 -16.95
N GLU A 231 8.03 9.65 -16.70
CA GLU A 231 8.71 8.74 -15.77
C GLU A 231 9.92 8.01 -16.36
N SER A 232 10.20 8.16 -17.66
CA SER A 232 11.33 7.50 -18.30
C SER A 232 12.69 7.87 -17.69
N TYR A 233 12.79 9.07 -17.13
CA TYR A 233 13.97 9.59 -16.42
C TYR A 233 13.53 10.19 -15.08
N THR A 234 13.19 9.34 -14.14
CA THR A 234 12.66 9.74 -12.83
C THR A 234 13.73 10.34 -11.92
N ALA A 235 13.38 11.35 -11.16
CA ALA A 235 14.22 11.89 -10.09
C ALA A 235 14.33 10.89 -8.92
N GLY A 236 13.21 10.25 -8.57
CA GLY A 236 13.10 9.27 -7.47
C GLY A 236 13.35 7.83 -7.94
N SER A 237 14.53 7.49 -8.47
CA SER A 237 14.86 6.11 -8.83
C SER A 237 15.08 5.22 -7.59
N ALA A 238 15.15 3.89 -7.80
CA ALA A 238 15.41 2.93 -6.72
C ALA A 238 16.74 3.24 -6.00
N GLU A 239 17.80 3.56 -6.76
CA GLU A 239 19.11 3.94 -6.22
C GLU A 239 19.03 5.21 -5.37
N PHE A 240 18.21 6.18 -5.78
CA PHE A 240 17.99 7.40 -5.00
C PHE A 240 17.28 7.09 -3.68
N ALA A 241 16.15 6.40 -3.73
CA ALA A 241 15.32 6.10 -2.56
C ALA A 241 16.10 5.29 -1.51
N LEU A 242 16.77 4.22 -1.94
CA LEU A 242 17.59 3.36 -1.06
C LEU A 242 18.77 4.12 -0.47
N SER A 243 19.51 4.89 -1.30
CA SER A 243 20.63 5.68 -0.82
C SER A 243 20.20 6.75 0.17
N TYR A 244 19.07 7.42 -0.10
CA TYR A 244 18.53 8.43 0.79
C TYR A 244 18.16 7.83 2.16
N ALA A 245 17.41 6.73 2.17
CA ALA A 245 17.03 6.05 3.41
C ALA A 245 18.25 5.55 4.19
N ALA A 246 19.22 4.96 3.51
CA ALA A 246 20.47 4.47 4.13
C ALA A 246 21.31 5.59 4.77
N MET A 247 21.30 6.78 4.19
CA MET A 247 22.03 7.95 4.71
C MET A 247 21.27 8.71 5.81
N ASN A 248 20.00 8.38 6.06
CA ASN A 248 19.13 9.05 7.02
C ASN A 248 18.49 8.08 8.04
N PRO A 249 19.29 7.23 8.73
CA PRO A 249 18.76 6.29 9.70
C PRO A 249 18.03 7.02 10.84
N GLY A 250 16.87 6.50 11.26
CA GLY A 250 16.05 7.13 12.31
C GLY A 250 15.27 8.36 11.86
N LYS A 251 15.29 8.68 10.55
CA LYS A 251 14.47 9.76 9.96
C LYS A 251 13.52 9.24 8.88
N CYS A 252 13.93 8.24 8.12
CA CYS A 252 13.06 7.61 7.13
C CYS A 252 13.45 6.14 6.91
N ILE A 253 12.55 5.40 6.28
CA ILE A 253 12.76 4.02 5.85
C ILE A 253 12.53 3.91 4.34
N PRO A 254 13.11 2.90 3.66
CA PRO A 254 12.80 2.67 2.26
C PRO A 254 11.41 2.06 2.12
N LEU A 255 10.68 2.48 1.08
CA LEU A 255 9.46 1.84 0.64
C LEU A 255 9.68 1.23 -0.74
N MET A 256 9.34 -0.04 -0.89
CA MET A 256 9.30 -0.73 -2.17
C MET A 256 7.85 -0.90 -2.61
N ASP A 257 7.52 -0.42 -3.80
CA ASP A 257 6.35 -0.85 -4.52
C ASP A 257 6.77 -1.95 -5.50
N ASN A 258 6.07 -3.09 -5.52
CA ASN A 258 6.46 -4.19 -6.39
C ASN A 258 6.13 -3.95 -7.88
N GLY A 259 5.42 -2.88 -8.20
CA GLY A 259 5.24 -2.35 -9.57
C GLY A 259 6.37 -1.44 -10.05
N HIS A 260 7.22 -0.93 -9.14
CA HIS A 260 8.24 0.06 -9.44
C HIS A 260 9.63 -0.51 -9.74
N TYR A 261 9.68 -1.75 -10.26
CA TYR A 261 10.92 -2.41 -10.67
C TYR A 261 10.80 -2.96 -12.10
N HIS A 262 11.95 -3.28 -12.70
CA HIS A 262 11.94 -3.90 -14.01
C HIS A 262 11.21 -5.25 -13.96
N PRO A 263 10.43 -5.63 -15.01
CA PRO A 263 9.63 -6.87 -15.01
C PRO A 263 10.41 -8.18 -14.79
N THR A 264 11.72 -8.16 -14.93
CA THR A 264 12.60 -9.30 -14.64
C THR A 264 13.11 -9.34 -13.19
N GLU A 265 12.82 -8.31 -12.41
CA GLU A 265 13.18 -8.25 -10.99
C GLU A 265 12.00 -8.68 -10.13
N VAL A 266 12.27 -9.39 -9.04
CA VAL A 266 11.27 -9.82 -8.07
C VAL A 266 11.51 -9.13 -6.73
N VAL A 267 10.44 -8.58 -6.14
CA VAL A 267 10.55 -7.85 -4.86
C VAL A 267 10.73 -8.81 -3.70
N SER A 268 10.25 -10.05 -3.81
CA SER A 268 10.49 -11.10 -2.81
C SER A 268 11.99 -11.27 -2.49
N ASP A 269 12.88 -11.23 -3.49
CA ASP A 269 14.33 -11.32 -3.29
C ASP A 269 14.93 -10.04 -2.64
N LYS A 270 14.28 -8.90 -2.79
CA LYS A 270 14.76 -7.62 -2.24
C LYS A 270 14.47 -7.48 -0.74
N ILE A 271 13.42 -8.12 -0.22
CA ILE A 271 13.01 -8.03 1.18
C ILE A 271 14.14 -8.48 2.12
N PRO A 272 14.68 -9.71 2.02
CA PRO A 272 15.78 -10.14 2.88
C PRO A 272 17.04 -9.31 2.67
N ALA A 273 17.33 -8.89 1.43
CA ALA A 273 18.49 -8.04 1.14
C ALA A 273 18.39 -6.70 1.91
N LEU A 274 17.23 -6.02 1.85
CA LEU A 274 17.05 -4.75 2.57
C LEU A 274 17.03 -4.92 4.08
N LEU A 275 16.37 -5.97 4.60
CA LEU A 275 16.32 -6.24 6.04
C LEU A 275 17.67 -6.61 6.65
N THR A 276 18.71 -6.84 5.83
CA THR A 276 20.10 -6.95 6.28
C THR A 276 20.66 -5.59 6.72
N PHE A 277 20.22 -4.50 6.11
CA PHE A 277 20.75 -3.15 6.33
C PHE A 277 19.77 -2.23 7.06
N PHE A 278 18.47 -2.45 6.88
CA PHE A 278 17.40 -1.63 7.48
C PHE A 278 16.69 -2.41 8.58
N PRO A 279 16.49 -1.83 9.77
CA PRO A 279 15.69 -2.48 10.80
C PRO A 279 14.21 -2.60 10.41
N GLU A 280 13.72 -1.67 9.60
CA GLU A 280 12.34 -1.55 9.15
C GLU A 280 12.29 -1.14 7.68
N ILE A 281 11.30 -1.68 6.94
CA ILE A 281 10.99 -1.33 5.55
C ILE A 281 9.47 -1.20 5.37
N ALA A 282 9.03 -0.53 4.32
CA ALA A 282 7.64 -0.49 3.91
C ALA A 282 7.46 -1.12 2.53
N LEU A 283 6.27 -1.65 2.28
CA LEU A 283 5.87 -2.25 1.00
C LEU A 283 4.52 -1.68 0.55
N HIS A 284 4.46 -1.28 -0.70
CA HIS A 284 3.23 -1.18 -1.47
C HIS A 284 3.07 -2.44 -2.32
N ILE A 285 1.95 -3.12 -2.16
CA ILE A 285 1.65 -4.39 -2.84
C ILE A 285 0.62 -4.13 -3.93
N THR A 286 1.07 -4.25 -5.16
CA THR A 286 0.28 -4.17 -6.38
C THR A 286 0.52 -5.41 -7.25
N ARG A 287 -0.01 -5.45 -8.46
CA ARG A 287 0.31 -6.46 -9.45
C ARG A 287 0.74 -5.80 -10.75
N PRO A 288 2.04 -5.66 -11.00
CA PRO A 288 2.53 -5.17 -12.29
C PRO A 288 2.28 -6.21 -13.39
N VAL A 289 1.82 -5.74 -14.55
CA VAL A 289 1.68 -6.57 -15.75
C VAL A 289 2.62 -6.02 -16.82
N ARG A 290 3.88 -6.44 -16.78
CA ARG A 290 5.00 -6.05 -17.67
C ARG A 290 5.53 -4.62 -17.49
N TRP A 291 4.86 -3.80 -16.70
CA TRP A 291 5.22 -2.41 -16.38
C TRP A 291 4.44 -1.97 -15.14
N ASP A 292 4.69 -0.79 -14.64
CA ASP A 292 3.94 -0.18 -13.54
C ASP A 292 2.49 0.10 -13.96
N SER A 293 1.61 -0.87 -13.70
CA SER A 293 0.26 -0.90 -14.26
C SER A 293 -0.85 -1.04 -13.20
N ASP A 294 -0.49 -1.03 -11.95
CA ASP A 294 -1.36 -0.96 -10.76
C ASP A 294 -2.61 -1.87 -10.81
N HIS A 295 -2.42 -3.12 -11.28
CA HIS A 295 -3.51 -4.08 -11.33
C HIS A 295 -3.84 -4.64 -9.95
N VAL A 296 -5.08 -5.09 -9.82
CA VAL A 296 -5.57 -5.79 -8.61
C VAL A 296 -4.68 -6.99 -8.28
N VAL A 297 -4.26 -7.08 -7.02
CA VAL A 297 -3.41 -8.16 -6.51
C VAL A 297 -4.10 -9.51 -6.64
N LEU A 298 -3.39 -10.49 -7.16
CA LEU A 298 -3.83 -11.88 -7.26
C LEU A 298 -3.14 -12.76 -6.22
N PHE A 299 -3.68 -13.97 -6.03
CA PHE A 299 -3.04 -15.03 -5.25
C PHE A 299 -2.05 -15.78 -6.15
N ASP A 300 -1.10 -15.04 -6.73
CA ASP A 300 -0.08 -15.54 -7.65
C ASP A 300 1.24 -15.90 -6.94
N ASP A 301 2.21 -16.33 -7.71
CA ASP A 301 3.45 -16.85 -7.13
C ASP A 301 4.30 -15.74 -6.50
N GLU A 302 4.40 -14.56 -7.15
CA GLU A 302 5.19 -13.46 -6.57
C GLU A 302 4.56 -12.92 -5.28
N THR A 303 3.24 -12.74 -5.23
CA THR A 303 2.57 -12.30 -4.01
C THR A 303 2.77 -13.30 -2.86
N LYS A 304 2.75 -14.61 -3.15
CA LYS A 304 3.06 -15.65 -2.16
C LYS A 304 4.51 -15.60 -1.70
N GLU A 305 5.47 -15.43 -2.63
CA GLU A 305 6.90 -15.35 -2.27
C GLU A 305 7.22 -14.07 -1.48
N ILE A 306 6.66 -12.91 -1.83
CA ILE A 306 6.75 -11.68 -1.02
C ILE A 306 6.31 -11.98 0.43
N CYS A 307 5.13 -12.57 0.61
CA CYS A 307 4.61 -12.90 1.94
C CYS A 307 5.47 -13.93 2.68
N LYS A 308 6.04 -14.92 1.97
CA LYS A 308 6.97 -15.89 2.57
C LYS A 308 8.24 -15.20 3.09
N GLU A 309 8.83 -14.30 2.31
CA GLU A 309 10.03 -13.61 2.76
C GLU A 309 9.73 -12.67 3.92
N ILE A 310 8.57 -11.99 3.94
CA ILE A 310 8.13 -11.21 5.11
C ILE A 310 8.07 -12.11 6.36
N VAL A 311 7.45 -13.28 6.27
CA VAL A 311 7.33 -14.21 7.41
C VAL A 311 8.69 -14.75 7.84
N ARG A 312 9.51 -15.24 6.90
CA ARG A 312 10.85 -15.81 7.15
C ARG A 312 11.81 -14.84 7.80
N CYS A 313 11.74 -13.57 7.40
CA CYS A 313 12.61 -12.51 7.93
C CYS A 313 12.10 -11.89 9.25
N GLY A 314 11.03 -12.43 9.85
CA GLY A 314 10.42 -11.83 11.05
C GLY A 314 9.76 -10.48 10.79
N GLY A 315 9.34 -10.23 9.55
CA GLY A 315 8.76 -8.96 9.11
C GLY A 315 7.44 -8.62 9.78
N LEU A 316 6.67 -9.64 10.18
CA LEU A 316 5.38 -9.45 10.86
C LEU A 316 5.51 -8.92 12.30
N GLU A 317 6.72 -8.81 12.81
CA GLU A 317 7.03 -8.32 14.16
C GLU A 317 7.33 -6.81 14.16
N GLY A 318 6.67 -6.06 13.29
CA GLY A 318 6.82 -4.61 13.19
C GLY A 318 8.00 -4.14 12.33
N ARG A 319 8.61 -5.05 11.55
CA ARG A 319 9.73 -4.71 10.67
C ARG A 319 9.32 -4.41 9.23
N VAL A 320 8.16 -4.90 8.80
CA VAL A 320 7.62 -4.68 7.45
C VAL A 320 6.22 -4.09 7.54
N PHE A 321 6.08 -2.85 7.08
CA PHE A 321 4.79 -2.16 6.99
C PHE A 321 4.19 -2.40 5.61
N MET A 322 3.00 -3.01 5.56
CA MET A 322 2.37 -3.43 4.32
C MET A 322 1.15 -2.58 3.99
N ALA A 323 1.10 -2.06 2.78
CA ALA A 323 -0.07 -1.40 2.21
C ALA A 323 -0.38 -1.95 0.82
N LEU A 324 -1.63 -1.82 0.40
CA LEU A 324 -2.05 -2.07 -0.98
C LEU A 324 -1.87 -0.80 -1.80
N ASP A 325 -1.48 -0.97 -3.08
CA ASP A 325 -1.42 0.12 -4.03
C ASP A 325 -1.81 -0.36 -5.43
N TYR A 326 -3.09 -0.32 -5.72
CA TYR A 326 -3.64 -0.60 -7.04
C TYR A 326 -4.95 0.17 -7.24
N PHE A 327 -5.32 0.39 -8.49
CA PHE A 327 -6.61 1.00 -8.82
C PHE A 327 -7.10 0.52 -10.19
N ASP A 328 -8.30 -0.02 -10.21
CA ASP A 328 -8.94 -0.56 -11.40
C ASP A 328 -10.37 0.00 -11.53
N ALA A 329 -10.60 0.77 -12.59
CA ALA A 329 -11.91 1.32 -12.95
C ALA A 329 -12.59 0.54 -14.08
N SER A 330 -12.07 -0.61 -14.50
CA SER A 330 -12.68 -1.47 -15.51
C SER A 330 -13.71 -2.44 -14.97
N ILE A 331 -13.74 -2.63 -13.64
CA ILE A 331 -14.64 -3.50 -12.91
C ILE A 331 -15.25 -2.77 -11.70
N ASN A 332 -16.19 -3.41 -11.02
CA ASN A 332 -16.72 -2.90 -9.75
C ASN A 332 -15.60 -2.64 -8.74
N ARG A 333 -15.48 -1.40 -8.26
CA ARG A 333 -14.36 -0.94 -7.41
C ARG A 333 -14.30 -1.63 -6.05
N VAL A 334 -15.46 -1.92 -5.46
CA VAL A 334 -15.56 -2.67 -4.20
C VAL A 334 -15.08 -4.12 -4.39
N ALA A 335 -15.46 -4.75 -5.52
CA ALA A 335 -14.99 -6.08 -5.88
C ALA A 335 -13.47 -6.13 -6.08
N ALA A 336 -12.90 -5.12 -6.75
CA ALA A 336 -11.45 -4.98 -6.92
C ALA A 336 -10.74 -4.90 -5.56
N TRP A 337 -11.22 -4.05 -4.66
CA TRP A 337 -10.69 -3.91 -3.30
C TRP A 337 -10.71 -5.21 -2.51
N VAL A 338 -11.90 -5.83 -2.42
CA VAL A 338 -12.09 -7.09 -1.66
C VAL A 338 -11.22 -8.19 -2.22
N THR A 339 -11.12 -8.30 -3.55
CA THR A 339 -10.28 -9.31 -4.23
C THR A 339 -8.82 -9.16 -3.84
N GLY A 340 -8.23 -7.99 -4.03
CA GLY A 340 -6.82 -7.77 -3.76
C GLY A 340 -6.48 -7.88 -2.28
N PHE A 341 -7.30 -7.30 -1.40
CA PHE A 341 -7.10 -7.41 0.04
C PHE A 341 -7.11 -8.87 0.52
N ARG A 342 -8.13 -9.64 0.12
CA ARG A 342 -8.24 -11.05 0.47
C ARG A 342 -7.09 -11.88 -0.10
N ASN A 343 -6.56 -11.53 -1.28
CA ASN A 343 -5.46 -12.26 -1.88
C ASN A 343 -4.13 -12.05 -1.15
N VAL A 344 -3.85 -10.84 -0.62
CA VAL A 344 -2.70 -10.62 0.26
C VAL A 344 -2.88 -11.39 1.57
N GLN A 345 -4.07 -11.36 2.18
CA GLN A 345 -4.36 -12.13 3.40
C GLN A 345 -4.19 -13.64 3.18
N LYS A 346 -4.62 -14.17 2.02
CA LYS A 346 -4.38 -15.57 1.64
C LYS A 346 -2.88 -15.85 1.49
N SER A 347 -2.13 -14.94 0.89
CA SER A 347 -0.69 -15.10 0.68
C SER A 347 0.08 -15.09 2.00
N LEU A 348 -0.32 -14.23 2.95
CA LEU A 348 0.22 -14.22 4.31
C LEU A 348 -0.10 -15.53 5.05
N LEU A 349 -1.35 -16.01 4.97
CA LEU A 349 -1.71 -17.29 5.57
C LEU A 349 -0.92 -18.44 4.95
N TYR A 350 -0.78 -18.44 3.62
CA TYR A 350 0.00 -19.45 2.90
C TYR A 350 1.47 -19.45 3.35
N ALA A 351 2.03 -18.26 3.57
CA ALA A 351 3.38 -18.11 4.10
C ALA A 351 3.51 -18.66 5.53
N LEU A 352 2.57 -18.34 6.41
CA LEU A 352 2.54 -18.83 7.80
C LEU A 352 2.34 -20.35 7.89
N LEU A 353 1.73 -20.94 6.89
CA LEU A 353 1.54 -22.40 6.77
C LEU A 353 2.67 -23.09 6.00
N SER A 354 3.71 -22.38 5.58
CA SER A 354 4.85 -22.95 4.88
C SER A 354 5.80 -23.64 5.86
N PRO A 355 6.30 -24.84 5.55
CA PRO A 355 7.27 -25.51 6.41
C PRO A 355 8.62 -24.76 6.44
N ASP A 356 9.29 -24.83 7.58
CA ASP A 356 10.69 -24.40 7.65
C ASP A 356 11.60 -25.49 7.04
N LEU A 357 12.26 -25.15 5.95
CA LEU A 357 13.15 -26.04 5.21
C LEU A 357 14.63 -25.59 5.28
N THR A 358 14.96 -24.71 6.23
CA THR A 358 16.31 -24.16 6.39
C THR A 358 17.35 -25.25 6.64
N ALA A 359 16.99 -26.32 7.34
CA ALA A 359 17.88 -27.46 7.56
C ALA A 359 18.26 -28.16 6.25
N ASP A 360 17.29 -28.46 5.38
CA ASP A 360 17.55 -29.07 4.07
C ASP A 360 18.51 -28.21 3.22
N GLN A 361 18.33 -26.87 3.26
CA GLN A 361 19.22 -25.92 2.57
C GLN A 361 20.64 -25.97 3.14
N ASN A 362 20.79 -25.88 4.46
CA ASN A 362 22.09 -25.83 5.13
C ASN A 362 22.89 -27.15 4.97
N ASP A 363 22.18 -28.27 4.89
CA ASP A 363 22.75 -29.61 4.66
C ASP A 363 23.04 -29.88 3.16
N GLY A 364 22.70 -28.96 2.26
CA GLY A 364 22.87 -29.11 0.81
C GLY A 364 21.89 -30.10 0.18
N ASN A 365 20.78 -30.41 0.84
CA ASN A 365 19.72 -31.33 0.37
C ASN A 365 18.76 -30.67 -0.62
N PHE A 366 19.29 -30.01 -1.66
CA PHE A 366 18.48 -29.19 -2.59
C PHE A 366 17.40 -29.97 -3.34
N THR A 367 17.62 -31.28 -3.59
CA THR A 367 16.58 -32.13 -4.18
C THR A 367 15.40 -32.30 -3.23
N ALA A 368 15.65 -32.56 -1.96
CA ALA A 368 14.59 -32.66 -0.95
C ALA A 368 13.90 -31.33 -0.74
N LEU A 369 14.66 -30.23 -0.71
CA LEU A 369 14.14 -28.87 -0.61
C LEU A 369 13.12 -28.59 -1.72
N LEU A 370 13.48 -28.83 -2.99
CA LEU A 370 12.60 -28.58 -4.13
C LEU A 370 11.31 -29.45 -4.03
N VAL A 371 11.46 -30.75 -3.79
CA VAL A 371 10.32 -31.67 -3.71
C VAL A 371 9.37 -31.26 -2.58
N LYS A 372 9.88 -30.97 -1.40
CA LYS A 372 9.06 -30.54 -0.26
C LYS A 372 8.34 -29.20 -0.53
N GLN A 373 9.01 -28.25 -1.19
CA GLN A 373 8.39 -26.98 -1.60
C GLN A 373 7.22 -27.16 -2.57
N GLU A 374 7.30 -28.12 -3.48
CA GLU A 374 6.22 -28.40 -4.41
C GLU A 374 5.08 -29.20 -3.76
N GLU A 375 5.41 -30.23 -2.98
CA GLU A 375 4.40 -31.10 -2.35
C GLU A 375 3.50 -30.33 -1.37
N TYR A 376 4.03 -29.39 -0.58
CA TYR A 376 3.20 -28.66 0.36
C TYR A 376 2.16 -27.73 -0.32
N LYS A 377 2.35 -27.38 -1.59
CA LYS A 377 1.37 -26.58 -2.36
C LYS A 377 0.04 -27.33 -2.52
N THR A 378 0.02 -28.64 -2.37
CA THR A 378 -1.18 -29.48 -2.49
C THR A 378 -1.90 -29.71 -1.16
N LEU A 379 -1.41 -29.14 -0.05
CA LEU A 379 -2.06 -29.22 1.24
C LEU A 379 -3.44 -28.50 1.23
N PRO A 380 -4.35 -28.87 2.13
CA PRO A 380 -5.73 -28.37 2.13
C PRO A 380 -5.82 -26.92 2.67
N PHE A 381 -5.16 -26.00 1.98
CA PHE A 381 -5.12 -24.57 2.30
C PHE A 381 -6.53 -23.95 2.40
N GLY A 382 -7.42 -24.32 1.48
CA GLY A 382 -8.78 -23.77 1.43
C GLY A 382 -9.57 -23.94 2.73
N GLU A 383 -9.40 -25.07 3.43
CA GLU A 383 -10.08 -25.32 4.71
C GLU A 383 -9.57 -24.43 5.84
N VAL A 384 -8.27 -24.13 5.84
CA VAL A 384 -7.65 -23.23 6.82
C VAL A 384 -8.07 -21.78 6.53
N TRP A 385 -8.11 -21.39 5.24
CA TRP A 385 -8.62 -20.09 4.84
C TRP A 385 -10.09 -19.90 5.23
N ALA A 386 -10.93 -20.91 4.97
CA ALA A 386 -12.35 -20.87 5.36
C ALA A 386 -12.50 -20.70 6.88
N GLN A 387 -11.69 -21.41 7.66
CA GLN A 387 -11.67 -21.27 9.12
C GLN A 387 -11.28 -19.85 9.56
N TYR A 388 -10.29 -19.23 8.92
CA TYR A 388 -9.92 -17.85 9.19
C TYR A 388 -11.07 -16.87 8.92
N CYS A 389 -11.74 -17.02 7.79
CA CYS A 389 -12.89 -16.20 7.45
C CYS A 389 -14.02 -16.34 8.48
N ARG A 390 -14.33 -17.57 8.92
CA ARG A 390 -15.33 -17.82 9.99
C ARG A 390 -14.95 -17.13 11.29
N GLN A 391 -13.68 -17.20 11.71
CA GLN A 391 -13.19 -16.53 12.92
C GLN A 391 -13.32 -15.00 12.82
N CYS A 392 -13.13 -14.44 11.62
CA CYS A 392 -13.28 -13.01 11.36
C CYS A 392 -14.74 -12.58 11.09
N GLY A 393 -15.69 -13.51 11.05
CA GLY A 393 -17.10 -13.22 10.78
C GLY A 393 -17.39 -12.72 9.36
N VAL A 394 -16.56 -13.11 8.37
CA VAL A 394 -16.71 -12.73 6.96
C VAL A 394 -17.02 -13.96 6.09
N PRO A 395 -17.59 -13.79 4.89
CA PRO A 395 -17.83 -14.89 3.97
C PRO A 395 -16.55 -15.68 3.66
N GLU A 396 -16.61 -17.01 3.74
CA GLU A 396 -15.44 -17.88 3.58
C GLU A 396 -15.06 -18.17 2.12
N ASP A 397 -16.03 -18.13 1.23
CA ASP A 397 -15.89 -18.43 -0.20
C ASP A 397 -16.28 -17.24 -1.09
N GLY A 398 -16.57 -17.48 -2.37
CA GLY A 398 -16.99 -16.47 -3.34
C GLY A 398 -18.39 -15.90 -3.13
N THR A 399 -19.14 -16.28 -2.10
CA THR A 399 -20.49 -15.75 -1.82
C THR A 399 -20.52 -14.26 -1.53
N TRP A 400 -19.39 -13.68 -1.10
CA TRP A 400 -19.25 -12.22 -0.97
C TRP A 400 -19.52 -11.47 -2.29
N LEU A 401 -19.42 -12.12 -3.45
CA LEU A 401 -19.76 -11.49 -4.74
C LEU A 401 -21.23 -11.13 -4.81
N ALA A 402 -22.12 -11.96 -4.28
CA ALA A 402 -23.56 -11.66 -4.23
C ALA A 402 -23.87 -10.42 -3.37
N GLU A 403 -23.13 -10.24 -2.28
CA GLU A 403 -23.22 -9.05 -1.43
C GLU A 403 -22.80 -7.78 -2.19
N ILE A 404 -21.70 -7.84 -2.94
CA ILE A 404 -21.25 -6.71 -3.78
C ILE A 404 -22.27 -6.42 -4.88
N GLN A 405 -22.85 -7.43 -5.53
CA GLN A 405 -23.86 -7.24 -6.56
C GLN A 405 -25.13 -6.58 -5.98
N ARG A 406 -25.52 -6.95 -4.76
CA ARG A 406 -26.60 -6.27 -4.05
C ARG A 406 -26.25 -4.82 -3.76
N TYR A 407 -25.06 -4.55 -3.21
CA TYR A 407 -24.58 -3.19 -2.94
C TYR A 407 -24.52 -2.34 -4.21
N GLU A 408 -24.09 -2.92 -5.32
CA GLU A 408 -24.09 -2.26 -6.63
C GLU A 408 -25.52 -1.84 -7.05
N GLN A 409 -26.49 -2.74 -6.95
CA GLN A 409 -27.90 -2.44 -7.30
C GLN A 409 -28.52 -1.41 -6.37
N GLU A 410 -28.25 -1.48 -5.08
CA GLU A 410 -28.89 -0.65 -4.06
C GLU A 410 -28.24 0.72 -3.90
N VAL A 411 -26.92 0.83 -4.14
CA VAL A 411 -26.13 2.03 -3.85
C VAL A 411 -25.39 2.54 -5.08
N LEU A 412 -24.46 1.74 -5.66
CA LEU A 412 -23.53 2.25 -6.69
C LEU A 412 -24.27 2.67 -7.98
N SER A 413 -25.31 1.94 -8.39
CA SER A 413 -26.11 2.25 -9.59
C SER A 413 -26.89 3.56 -9.51
N LYS A 414 -27.02 4.15 -8.31
CA LYS A 414 -27.71 5.42 -8.09
C LYS A 414 -26.75 6.63 -8.11
N ARG A 415 -25.48 6.38 -8.22
CA ARG A 415 -24.47 7.43 -8.37
C ARG A 415 -24.40 7.88 -9.83
N GLY A 416 -24.28 9.18 -10.03
CA GLY A 416 -24.25 9.79 -11.36
C GLY A 416 -22.95 9.60 -12.11
#